data_b80f9f8375b540e3c2219dc75af7c9ba
#
_entry.id   b80f9f8375b540e3c2219dc75af7c9ba
#
_cell.length_a   1.000
_cell.length_b   1.000
_cell.length_c   1.000
_cell.angle_alpha   90.00
_cell.angle_beta   90.00
_cell.angle_gamma   90.00
#
_symmetry.space_group_name_H-M   'P 1'
#
loop_
_entity.id
_entity.type
_entity.pdbx_description
1 polymer ?
#
loop_
_entity_poly.entity_id
_entity_poly.type
_entity_poly.pdbx_seq_one_letter_code
_entity_poly.pdbx_strand_id
1 'polypeptide(L)'
;MEYLFDHSGSMKIPAVKDEHPWDTPPPPIPEEDIFETVDAEVVIVGGGISGIATAARCTQLGLKCILLEKYRGLVAHGAHIATIGSKVQRENGVMIDKKQFARDWMRICGSRVNEDLLWLYINRSAEAFEWLLECGGDQIEPVLFGGNYRGPDFTEYAGTHFLAKTEGSKYKHTGALLIC
;
A
#
# COMPACT_ATOMS: atom_id res chain seq x y z
N MET A 1 -6.14 -8.75 -34.17
CA MET A 1 -5.15 -7.86 -33.49
C MET A 1 -4.73 -6.85 -34.55
N GLU A 2 -5.27 -5.63 -34.47
CA GLU A 2 -4.87 -4.56 -35.41
C GLU A 2 -3.43 -4.17 -35.06
N TYR A 3 -2.60 -4.07 -36.10
CA TYR A 3 -1.19 -3.72 -35.95
C TYR A 3 -1.07 -2.27 -35.43
N LEU A 4 -0.29 -2.08 -34.37
CA LEU A 4 -0.01 -0.78 -33.75
C LEU A 4 0.85 0.15 -34.64
N PHE A 5 1.33 -0.35 -35.80
CA PHE A 5 2.18 0.39 -36.73
C PHE A 5 1.56 0.39 -38.12
N ASP A 6 1.70 1.48 -38.83
CA ASP A 6 1.37 1.55 -40.24
C ASP A 6 2.46 0.90 -41.12
N HIS A 7 2.23 0.87 -42.43
CA HIS A 7 3.19 0.29 -43.36
C HIS A 7 4.52 1.06 -43.49
N SER A 8 4.60 2.27 -42.91
CA SER A 8 5.84 3.06 -42.84
C SER A 8 6.64 2.78 -41.55
N GLY A 9 6.13 1.95 -40.65
CA GLY A 9 6.70 1.70 -39.34
C GLY A 9 6.37 2.80 -38.31
N SER A 10 5.50 3.74 -38.65
CA SER A 10 5.04 4.77 -37.71
C SER A 10 3.97 4.20 -36.80
N MET A 11 4.06 4.52 -35.53
CA MET A 11 3.06 4.12 -34.54
C MET A 11 1.72 4.80 -34.85
N LYS A 12 0.68 4.00 -35.05
CA LYS A 12 -0.68 4.48 -35.11
C LYS A 12 -1.12 4.85 -33.70
N ILE A 13 -1.06 6.12 -33.36
CA ILE A 13 -1.69 6.64 -32.14
C ILE A 13 -3.18 6.74 -32.45
N PRO A 14 -4.05 5.95 -31.76
CA PRO A 14 -5.49 6.14 -31.90
C PRO A 14 -5.82 7.60 -31.62
N ALA A 15 -6.67 8.21 -32.42
CA ALA A 15 -7.20 9.53 -32.11
C ALA A 15 -7.79 9.45 -30.69
N VAL A 16 -7.26 10.24 -29.77
CA VAL A 16 -7.83 10.37 -28.43
C VAL A 16 -9.24 10.90 -28.66
N LYS A 17 -10.25 10.13 -28.25
CA LYS A 17 -11.60 10.66 -28.19
C LYS A 17 -11.57 11.76 -27.15
N ASP A 18 -11.88 12.98 -27.55
CA ASP A 18 -11.90 14.15 -26.67
C ASP A 18 -12.96 14.03 -25.54
N GLU A 19 -13.82 13.01 -25.61
CA GLU A 19 -14.83 12.71 -24.60
C GLU A 19 -14.50 11.39 -23.89
N HIS A 20 -14.23 11.49 -22.60
CA HIS A 20 -14.06 10.32 -21.71
C HIS A 20 -15.31 10.18 -20.83
N PRO A 21 -15.81 8.95 -20.59
CA PRO A 21 -16.99 8.73 -19.74
C PRO A 21 -16.89 9.33 -18.34
N TRP A 22 -15.65 9.53 -17.83
CA TRP A 22 -15.41 10.15 -16.53
C TRP A 22 -15.40 11.69 -16.54
N ASP A 23 -15.44 12.33 -17.71
CA ASP A 23 -15.50 13.80 -17.84
C ASP A 23 -16.92 14.33 -17.59
N THR A 24 -17.90 13.44 -17.68
CA THR A 24 -19.28 13.77 -17.38
C THR A 24 -19.66 13.21 -16.03
N PRO A 25 -20.01 14.06 -15.04
CA PRO A 25 -20.50 13.56 -13.76
C PRO A 25 -21.72 12.65 -13.96
N PRO A 26 -21.86 11.57 -13.21
CA PRO A 26 -23.06 10.77 -13.24
C PRO A 26 -24.29 11.63 -12.85
N PRO A 27 -25.50 11.33 -13.35
CA PRO A 27 -26.69 12.02 -12.92
C PRO A 27 -26.88 11.86 -11.39
N PRO A 28 -27.50 12.87 -10.73
CA PRO A 28 -27.83 12.73 -9.32
C PRO A 28 -28.68 11.49 -9.06
N ILE A 29 -28.43 10.85 -7.93
CA ILE A 29 -29.27 9.72 -7.47
C ILE A 29 -30.65 10.30 -7.09
N PRO A 30 -31.76 9.77 -7.62
CA PRO A 30 -33.10 10.18 -7.23
C PRO A 30 -33.34 10.00 -5.72
N GLU A 31 -34.09 10.93 -5.10
CA GLU A 31 -34.33 10.86 -3.64
C GLU A 31 -35.03 9.56 -3.23
N GLU A 32 -35.90 9.03 -4.08
CA GLU A 32 -36.60 7.75 -3.85
C GLU A 32 -35.68 6.53 -3.82
N ASP A 33 -34.46 6.65 -4.38
CA ASP A 33 -33.47 5.58 -4.39
C ASP A 33 -32.52 5.67 -3.17
N ILE A 34 -32.63 6.73 -2.36
CA ILE A 34 -31.85 6.92 -1.13
C ILE A 34 -32.59 6.24 0.02
N PHE A 35 -32.11 5.08 0.43
CA PHE A 35 -32.73 4.33 1.52
C PHE A 35 -32.12 4.64 2.91
N GLU A 36 -30.94 5.25 2.95
CA GLU A 36 -30.26 5.59 4.20
C GLU A 36 -29.33 6.79 4.00
N THR A 37 -29.30 7.67 4.99
CA THR A 37 -28.33 8.77 5.11
C THR A 37 -27.58 8.63 6.42
N VAL A 38 -26.25 8.62 6.35
CA VAL A 38 -25.39 8.46 7.53
C VAL A 38 -24.41 9.63 7.62
N ASP A 39 -24.40 10.30 8.78
CA ASP A 39 -23.45 11.38 9.05
C ASP A 39 -22.11 10.81 9.54
N ALA A 40 -21.02 11.33 8.99
CA ALA A 40 -19.65 11.02 9.40
C ALA A 40 -18.76 12.25 9.29
N GLU A 41 -17.72 12.30 10.16
CA GLU A 41 -16.69 13.35 10.09
C GLU A 41 -15.68 13.05 8.97
N VAL A 42 -15.46 11.74 8.69
CA VAL A 42 -14.53 11.27 7.63
C VAL A 42 -15.19 10.15 6.83
N VAL A 43 -15.21 10.30 5.52
CA VAL A 43 -15.61 9.24 4.59
C VAL A 43 -14.37 8.71 3.87
N ILE A 44 -14.13 7.41 3.99
CA ILE A 44 -12.98 6.71 3.42
C ILE A 44 -13.48 5.85 2.26
N VAL A 45 -12.92 6.04 1.08
CA VAL A 45 -13.29 5.27 -0.12
C VAL A 45 -12.21 4.25 -0.43
N GLY A 46 -12.57 2.98 -0.34
CA GLY A 46 -11.72 1.82 -0.58
C GLY A 46 -11.20 1.18 0.71
N GLY A 47 -11.44 -0.13 0.85
CA GLY A 47 -11.03 -0.96 2.00
C GLY A 47 -9.68 -1.65 1.80
N GLY A 48 -8.78 -1.09 1.00
CA GLY A 48 -7.39 -1.53 0.90
C GLY A 48 -6.57 -1.11 2.14
N ILE A 49 -5.28 -1.50 2.18
CA ILE A 49 -4.41 -1.23 3.33
C ILE A 49 -4.38 0.25 3.75
N SER A 50 -4.41 1.18 2.80
CA SER A 50 -4.42 2.61 3.10
C SER A 50 -5.74 3.06 3.74
N GLY A 51 -6.87 2.57 3.22
CA GLY A 51 -8.19 2.90 3.79
C GLY A 51 -8.36 2.34 5.19
N ILE A 52 -7.93 1.11 5.42
CA ILE A 52 -7.98 0.48 6.74
C ILE A 52 -7.07 1.22 7.74
N ALA A 53 -5.85 1.56 7.34
CA ALA A 53 -4.94 2.33 8.18
C ALA A 53 -5.53 3.70 8.53
N THR A 54 -6.18 4.35 7.56
CA THR A 54 -6.89 5.62 7.78
C THR A 54 -8.04 5.44 8.78
N ALA A 55 -8.87 4.40 8.61
CA ALA A 55 -9.97 4.10 9.52
C ALA A 55 -9.48 3.82 10.95
N ALA A 56 -8.43 3.01 11.08
CA ALA A 56 -7.80 2.73 12.38
C ALA A 56 -7.32 4.03 13.05
N ARG A 57 -6.68 4.91 12.26
CA ARG A 57 -6.21 6.19 12.79
C ARG A 57 -7.35 7.12 13.17
N CYS A 58 -8.41 7.19 12.39
CA CYS A 58 -9.62 7.95 12.75
C CYS A 58 -10.21 7.46 14.08
N THR A 59 -10.30 6.15 14.24
CA THR A 59 -10.80 5.54 15.50
C THR A 59 -9.91 5.90 16.69
N GLN A 60 -8.58 5.83 16.54
CA GLN A 60 -7.64 6.26 17.60
C GLN A 60 -7.78 7.73 17.98
N LEU A 61 -8.18 8.57 17.04
CA LEU A 61 -8.44 10.01 17.26
C LEU A 61 -9.85 10.30 17.75
N GLY A 62 -10.71 9.30 17.91
CA GLY A 62 -12.10 9.46 18.32
C GLY A 62 -13.02 10.02 17.24
N LEU A 63 -12.60 10.01 15.98
CA LEU A 63 -13.40 10.52 14.87
C LEU A 63 -14.41 9.47 14.39
N LYS A 64 -15.64 9.93 14.11
CA LYS A 64 -16.66 9.10 13.46
C LYS A 64 -16.33 8.96 11.97
N CYS A 65 -15.91 7.77 11.56
CA CYS A 65 -15.59 7.50 10.15
C CYS A 65 -16.46 6.40 9.56
N ILE A 66 -16.65 6.49 8.24
CA ILE A 66 -17.29 5.46 7.42
C ILE A 66 -16.31 5.03 6.35
N LEU A 67 -16.14 3.71 6.19
CA LEU A 67 -15.34 3.13 5.13
C LEU A 67 -16.26 2.46 4.11
N LEU A 68 -16.17 2.91 2.87
CA LEU A 68 -16.91 2.38 1.74
C LEU A 68 -16.02 1.44 0.91
N GLU A 69 -16.43 0.18 0.78
CA GLU A 69 -15.72 -0.81 -0.04
C GLU A 69 -16.69 -1.41 -1.07
N LYS A 70 -16.23 -1.50 -2.32
CA LYS A 70 -17.06 -2.02 -3.43
C LYS A 70 -17.21 -3.54 -3.43
N TYR A 71 -16.30 -4.26 -2.79
CA TYR A 71 -16.36 -5.71 -2.65
C TYR A 71 -16.96 -6.12 -1.30
N ARG A 72 -17.50 -7.33 -1.23
CA ARG A 72 -18.08 -7.88 0.02
C ARG A 72 -17.04 -8.28 1.07
N GLY A 73 -15.78 -8.10 0.80
CA GLY A 73 -14.68 -8.42 1.71
C GLY A 73 -13.50 -7.52 1.45
N LEU A 74 -12.64 -7.43 2.43
CA LEU A 74 -11.41 -6.66 2.31
C LEU A 74 -10.42 -7.39 1.40
N VAL A 75 -9.85 -6.68 0.46
CA VAL A 75 -8.86 -7.21 -0.49
C VAL A 75 -7.51 -6.60 -0.16
N ALA A 76 -6.64 -7.39 0.46
CA ALA A 76 -5.25 -7.01 0.70
C ALA A 76 -4.34 -7.70 -0.31
N HIS A 77 -3.45 -6.93 -0.92
CA HIS A 77 -2.41 -7.44 -1.81
C HIS A 77 -1.07 -7.49 -1.08
N GLY A 78 -0.38 -8.63 -1.23
CA GLY A 78 0.91 -8.88 -0.61
C GLY A 78 0.83 -9.26 0.86
N ALA A 79 1.82 -10.01 1.30
CA ALA A 79 1.93 -10.47 2.69
C ALA A 79 3.17 -9.89 3.37
N HIS A 80 3.95 -9.10 2.64
CA HIS A 80 5.25 -8.61 3.08
C HIS A 80 5.25 -7.10 3.21
N ILE A 81 5.81 -6.60 4.30
CA ILE A 81 5.96 -5.18 4.58
C ILE A 81 7.44 -4.85 4.65
N ALA A 82 7.92 -4.12 3.65
CA ALA A 82 9.31 -3.65 3.63
C ALA A 82 9.44 -2.34 4.40
N THR A 83 10.49 -2.21 5.18
CA THR A 83 10.82 -0.99 5.92
C THR A 83 12.34 -0.75 5.93
N ILE A 84 12.75 0.43 6.34
CA ILE A 84 14.14 0.78 6.52
C ILE A 84 14.41 1.16 7.97
N GLY A 85 15.13 0.27 8.68
CA GLY A 85 15.55 0.52 10.05
C GLY A 85 14.47 0.24 11.11
N SER A 86 13.61 -0.74 10.91
CA SER A 86 12.68 -1.22 11.94
C SER A 86 13.43 -1.76 13.17
N LYS A 87 12.72 -1.85 14.30
CA LYS A 87 13.24 -2.49 15.51
C LYS A 87 13.68 -3.93 15.22
N VAL A 88 12.84 -4.68 14.52
CA VAL A 88 13.12 -6.09 14.16
C VAL A 88 14.38 -6.21 13.32
N GLN A 89 14.59 -5.33 12.35
CA GLN A 89 15.82 -5.31 11.56
C GLN A 89 17.05 -5.07 12.45
N ARG A 90 17.01 -4.05 13.32
CA ARG A 90 18.12 -3.74 14.21
C ARG A 90 18.45 -4.88 15.17
N GLU A 91 17.45 -5.51 15.76
CA GLU A 91 17.62 -6.65 16.68
C GLU A 91 18.20 -7.89 15.99
N ASN A 92 17.99 -8.02 14.68
CA ASN A 92 18.57 -9.09 13.86
C ASN A 92 19.87 -8.68 13.13
N GLY A 93 20.47 -7.55 13.51
CA GLY A 93 21.74 -7.09 12.94
C GLY A 93 21.63 -6.59 11.49
N VAL A 94 20.43 -6.34 10.99
CA VAL A 94 20.21 -5.82 9.62
C VAL A 94 20.34 -4.32 9.63
N MET A 95 21.42 -3.84 9.01
CA MET A 95 21.73 -2.42 8.85
C MET A 95 21.64 -2.04 7.37
N ILE A 96 20.74 -1.15 7.03
CA ILE A 96 20.55 -0.68 5.65
C ILE A 96 21.14 0.71 5.49
N ASP A 97 22.13 0.85 4.60
CA ASP A 97 22.63 2.17 4.21
C ASP A 97 21.56 2.89 3.40
N LYS A 98 20.98 3.91 3.99
CA LYS A 98 19.91 4.70 3.40
C LYS A 98 20.31 5.36 2.07
N LYS A 99 21.55 5.84 1.97
CA LYS A 99 22.03 6.49 0.74
C LYS A 99 22.26 5.47 -0.38
N GLN A 100 22.78 4.30 -0.04
CA GLN A 100 22.95 3.23 -1.00
C GLN A 100 21.58 2.71 -1.46
N PHE A 101 20.65 2.52 -0.53
CA PHE A 101 19.28 2.13 -0.86
C PHE A 101 18.61 3.13 -1.81
N ALA A 102 18.74 4.43 -1.54
CA ALA A 102 18.18 5.46 -2.42
C ALA A 102 18.78 5.39 -3.84
N ARG A 103 20.12 5.24 -3.95
CA ARG A 103 20.78 5.09 -5.26
C ARG A 103 20.28 3.86 -6.02
N ASP A 104 20.18 2.72 -5.36
CA ASP A 104 19.71 1.47 -5.98
C ASP A 104 18.25 1.59 -6.42
N TRP A 105 17.40 2.21 -5.58
CA TRP A 105 16.01 2.42 -5.93
C TRP A 105 15.84 3.35 -7.14
N MET A 106 16.59 4.44 -7.19
CA MET A 106 16.62 5.34 -8.33
C MET A 106 17.05 4.61 -9.62
N ARG A 107 18.06 3.74 -9.55
CA ARG A 107 18.51 2.92 -10.69
C ARG A 107 17.43 1.94 -11.14
N ILE A 108 16.79 1.22 -10.21
CA ILE A 108 15.70 0.25 -10.51
C ILE A 108 14.54 0.96 -11.21
N CYS A 109 14.19 2.16 -10.80
CA CYS A 109 13.10 2.94 -11.37
C CYS A 109 13.50 3.76 -12.62
N GLY A 110 14.73 3.61 -13.10
CA GLY A 110 15.23 4.41 -14.25
C GLY A 110 15.16 5.91 -13.99
N SER A 111 15.44 6.34 -12.77
CA SER A 111 15.37 7.74 -12.32
C SER A 111 13.99 8.40 -12.47
N ARG A 112 12.92 7.62 -12.47
CA ARG A 112 11.52 8.11 -12.61
C ARG A 112 10.76 8.10 -11.28
N VAL A 113 11.45 8.12 -10.16
CA VAL A 113 10.84 8.16 -8.84
C VAL A 113 10.74 9.61 -8.36
N ASN A 114 9.68 9.91 -7.60
CA ASN A 114 9.66 11.14 -6.83
C ASN A 114 10.61 10.98 -5.64
N GLU A 115 11.67 11.77 -5.61
CA GLU A 115 12.75 11.65 -4.65
C GLU A 115 12.28 12.01 -3.23
N ASP A 116 11.39 12.99 -3.07
CA ASP A 116 10.85 13.37 -1.76
C ASP A 116 10.02 12.23 -1.16
N LEU A 117 9.22 11.53 -1.96
CA LEU A 117 8.48 10.35 -1.51
C LEU A 117 9.41 9.18 -1.18
N LEU A 118 10.49 9.00 -1.93
CA LEU A 118 11.50 7.99 -1.62
C LEU A 118 12.14 8.27 -0.27
N TRP A 119 12.57 9.50 -0.02
CA TRP A 119 13.17 9.88 1.26
C TRP A 119 12.17 9.86 2.42
N LEU A 120 10.91 10.19 2.17
CA LEU A 120 9.84 10.02 3.15
C LEU A 120 9.72 8.54 3.56
N TYR A 121 9.66 7.63 2.59
CA TYR A 121 9.62 6.19 2.84
C TYR A 121 10.87 5.72 3.62
N ILE A 122 12.07 6.08 3.17
CA ILE A 122 13.33 5.70 3.81
C ILE A 122 13.39 6.15 5.28
N ASN A 123 12.83 7.31 5.58
CA ASN A 123 12.93 7.89 6.92
C ASN A 123 11.77 7.55 7.85
N ARG A 124 10.59 7.21 7.30
CA ARG A 124 9.37 7.05 8.09
C ARG A 124 8.75 5.65 8.02
N SER A 125 9.23 4.76 7.14
CA SER A 125 8.64 3.42 7.00
C SER A 125 8.74 2.57 8.27
N ALA A 126 9.83 2.68 9.02
CA ALA A 126 9.97 1.99 10.30
C ALA A 126 8.92 2.46 11.32
N GLU A 127 8.74 3.77 11.46
CA GLU A 127 7.73 4.35 12.37
C GLU A 127 6.31 3.89 12.01
N ALA A 128 5.96 3.91 10.72
CA ALA A 128 4.68 3.43 10.25
C ALA A 128 4.48 1.93 10.55
N PHE A 129 5.54 1.14 10.45
CA PHE A 129 5.51 -0.28 10.75
C PHE A 129 5.36 -0.55 12.25
N GLU A 130 6.07 0.17 13.12
CA GLU A 130 5.93 0.06 14.58
C GLU A 130 4.49 0.41 14.99
N TRP A 131 3.91 1.49 14.44
CA TRP A 131 2.50 1.82 14.68
C TRP A 131 1.55 0.69 14.25
N LEU A 132 1.83 0.04 13.13
CA LEU A 132 1.05 -1.11 12.65
C LEU A 132 1.11 -2.29 13.63
N LEU A 133 2.30 -2.57 14.18
CA LEU A 133 2.47 -3.62 15.20
C LEU A 133 1.71 -3.28 16.48
N GLU A 134 1.70 -2.01 16.89
CA GLU A 134 0.89 -1.54 18.02
C GLU A 134 -0.61 -1.79 17.79
N CYS A 135 -1.11 -1.54 16.58
CA CYS A 135 -2.50 -1.85 16.21
C CYS A 135 -2.83 -3.35 16.30
N GLY A 136 -1.88 -4.21 15.94
CA GLY A 136 -2.05 -5.66 16.01
C GLY A 136 -1.90 -6.23 17.42
N GLY A 137 -1.21 -5.52 18.30
CA GLY A 137 -0.97 -5.90 19.69
C GLY A 137 -0.31 -7.26 19.82
N ASP A 138 -0.79 -8.06 20.75
CA ASP A 138 -0.31 -9.41 21.04
C ASP A 138 -0.78 -10.50 20.06
N GLN A 139 -1.57 -10.12 19.07
CA GLN A 139 -2.17 -11.06 18.11
C GLN A 139 -1.27 -11.39 16.92
N ILE A 140 -0.26 -10.57 16.70
CA ILE A 140 0.67 -10.68 15.57
C ILE A 140 2.12 -10.54 16.04
N GLU A 141 3.01 -11.17 15.30
CA GLU A 141 4.45 -11.04 15.48
C GLU A 141 5.13 -10.77 14.13
N PRO A 142 6.08 -9.85 14.08
CA PRO A 142 6.85 -9.59 12.86
C PRO A 142 7.96 -10.63 12.72
N VAL A 143 7.98 -11.32 11.58
CA VAL A 143 9.06 -12.24 11.21
C VAL A 143 9.86 -11.60 10.08
N LEU A 144 11.17 -11.49 10.26
CA LEU A 144 12.04 -10.97 9.22
C LEU A 144 12.13 -11.99 8.07
N PHE A 145 11.80 -11.55 6.89
CA PHE A 145 11.88 -12.34 5.68
C PHE A 145 13.18 -12.02 4.93
N GLY A 146 13.83 -13.02 4.36
CA GLY A 146 15.11 -12.90 3.68
C GLY A 146 15.12 -11.86 2.56
N GLY A 147 16.31 -11.47 2.13
CA GLY A 147 16.51 -10.42 1.15
C GLY A 147 15.83 -10.70 -0.19
N ASN A 148 15.36 -9.64 -0.79
CA ASN A 148 14.87 -9.67 -2.17
C ASN A 148 16.03 -9.42 -3.12
N TYR A 149 16.46 -10.46 -3.80
CA TYR A 149 17.47 -10.33 -4.85
C TYR A 149 16.99 -9.44 -6.00
N ARG A 150 17.80 -8.47 -6.37
CA ARG A 150 17.51 -7.51 -7.44
C ARG A 150 18.44 -7.64 -8.65
N GLY A 151 19.35 -8.59 -8.61
CA GLY A 151 20.36 -8.79 -9.63
C GLY A 151 21.77 -8.46 -9.14
N PRO A 152 22.82 -8.84 -9.89
CA PRO A 152 24.21 -8.74 -9.44
C PRO A 152 24.70 -7.30 -9.23
N ASP A 153 24.02 -6.33 -9.82
CA ASP A 153 24.40 -4.92 -9.76
C ASP A 153 23.75 -4.14 -8.60
N PHE A 154 22.96 -4.82 -7.76
CA PHE A 154 22.23 -4.19 -6.66
C PHE A 154 22.56 -4.85 -5.33
N THR A 155 22.60 -4.02 -4.29
CA THR A 155 22.76 -4.50 -2.92
C THR A 155 21.55 -5.35 -2.52
N GLU A 156 21.81 -6.49 -1.91
CA GLU A 156 20.77 -7.29 -1.29
C GLU A 156 20.37 -6.69 0.06
N TYR A 157 19.07 -6.50 0.25
CA TYR A 157 18.54 -5.96 1.49
C TYR A 157 17.59 -6.97 2.16
N ALA A 158 17.95 -7.42 3.35
CA ALA A 158 17.06 -8.17 4.24
C ALA A 158 16.13 -7.19 4.95
N GLY A 159 15.08 -6.74 4.27
CA GLY A 159 14.28 -5.63 4.77
C GLY A 159 12.79 -5.88 4.87
N THR A 160 12.34 -7.06 4.47
CA THR A 160 10.92 -7.37 4.39
C THR A 160 10.48 -8.12 5.65
N HIS A 161 9.33 -7.73 6.19
CA HIS A 161 8.70 -8.40 7.32
C HIS A 161 7.45 -9.14 6.85
N PHE A 162 7.25 -10.31 7.42
CA PHE A 162 6.00 -11.05 7.34
C PHE A 162 5.31 -10.95 8.70
N LEU A 163 4.00 -10.71 8.71
CA LEU A 163 3.21 -10.71 9.92
C LEU A 163 2.66 -12.11 10.17
N ALA A 164 3.23 -12.80 11.13
CA ALA A 164 2.74 -14.10 11.59
C ALA A 164 1.69 -13.92 12.70
N LYS A 165 0.85 -14.93 12.88
CA LYS A 165 -0.06 -15.02 14.01
C LYS A 165 0.70 -15.54 15.21
N THR A 166 0.47 -14.94 16.38
CA THR A 166 0.90 -15.52 17.65
C THR A 166 0.08 -16.76 18.01
N GLU A 167 0.59 -17.60 18.88
CA GLU A 167 -0.18 -18.71 19.43
C GLU A 167 -1.41 -18.17 20.17
N GLY A 168 -2.57 -18.76 19.89
CA GLY A 168 -3.84 -18.31 20.48
C GLY A 168 -4.46 -17.07 19.81
N SER A 169 -3.85 -16.54 18.76
CA SER A 169 -4.42 -15.40 18.01
C SER A 169 -5.82 -15.71 17.48
N LYS A 170 -6.74 -14.77 17.65
CA LYS A 170 -8.10 -14.82 17.11
C LYS A 170 -8.17 -14.60 15.59
N TYR A 171 -7.09 -14.13 14.97
CA TYR A 171 -7.05 -13.90 13.53
C TYR A 171 -7.02 -15.22 12.76
N LYS A 172 -7.80 -15.28 11.67
CA LYS A 172 -7.90 -16.48 10.81
C LYS A 172 -6.77 -16.58 9.78
N HIS A 173 -6.22 -15.45 9.39
CA HIS A 173 -5.25 -15.33 8.30
C HIS A 173 -3.89 -14.82 8.80
N THR A 174 -2.90 -14.82 7.92
CA THR A 174 -1.55 -14.29 8.14
C THR A 174 -1.21 -13.21 7.11
N GLY A 175 -0.14 -12.47 7.33
CA GLY A 175 0.30 -11.42 6.42
C GLY A 175 -0.60 -10.20 6.45
N ALA A 176 -0.76 -9.53 5.31
CA ALA A 176 -1.53 -8.29 5.21
C ALA A 176 -3.01 -8.42 5.61
N LEU A 177 -3.58 -9.64 5.57
CA LEU A 177 -4.95 -9.91 5.99
C LEU A 177 -5.14 -9.92 7.53
N LEU A 178 -4.06 -9.87 8.30
CA LEU A 178 -4.15 -9.75 9.76
C LEU A 178 -4.59 -8.36 10.21
N ILE A 179 -4.45 -7.37 9.35
CA ILE A 179 -4.69 -5.97 9.66
C ILE A 179 -6.11 -5.56 9.25
N CYS A 180 -6.77 -6.40 8.50
CA CYS A 180 -8.14 -6.27 8.06
C CYS A 180 -9.05 -7.11 8.96
#